data_dc4549fccf95abcf0fee834bfb30f0c0
#
_entry.id   dc4549fccf95abcf0fee834bfb30f0c0
#
_cell.length_a   1.000
_cell.length_b   1.000
_cell.length_c   1.000
_cell.angle_alpha   90.00
_cell.angle_beta   90.00
_cell.angle_gamma   90.00
#
_symmetry.space_group_name_H-M   'P 1'
#
loop_
_entity.id
_entity.type
_entity.pdbx_description
1 polymer ?
#
loop_
_entity_poly.entity_id
_entity_poly.type
_entity_poly.pdbx_seq_one_letter_code
_entity_poly.pdbx_strand_id
1 'polypeptide(L)'
;GSLAFDLSTADRSDRLNAYASFQNTARKSYYGSHQDPAAYGTTHDLTLAAGVQYVHAFSRLLFMPSELTLGAEYNYDDLADRSLGYHTRTEQTVHVGGFYFQNEWKNRRWSLLLGGRLDKHNLVKGAIFSPRVNVRFNPSESVNLRASYAGGYRAPQAFDEDMHIAIVGGERVRIRLAEGLREERSHSVSCSADLYR
;
A
#
# COMPACT_ATOMS: atom_id res chain seq x y z
N GLY A 1 -4.40 -17.95 -2.20
CA GLY A 1 -4.28 -18.17 -3.65
C GLY A 1 -4.31 -16.86 -4.41
N SER A 2 -3.75 -16.83 -5.62
CA SER A 2 -3.76 -15.65 -6.48
C SER A 2 -3.95 -16.03 -7.94
N LEU A 3 -4.54 -15.12 -8.70
CA LEU A 3 -4.69 -15.15 -10.15
C LEU A 3 -4.14 -13.85 -10.69
N ALA A 4 -3.44 -13.90 -11.82
CA ALA A 4 -3.00 -12.74 -12.56
C ALA A 4 -3.29 -12.96 -14.05
N PHE A 5 -3.63 -11.86 -14.73
CA PHE A 5 -3.92 -11.83 -16.14
C PHE A 5 -3.17 -10.65 -16.77
N ASP A 6 -2.45 -10.91 -17.85
CA ASP A 6 -1.67 -9.95 -18.60
C ASP A 6 -2.06 -9.99 -20.08
N LEU A 7 -2.40 -8.86 -20.63
CA LEU A 7 -2.70 -8.68 -22.04
C LEU A 7 -1.89 -7.51 -22.60
N SER A 8 -1.30 -7.69 -23.77
CA SER A 8 -0.60 -6.62 -24.47
C SER A 8 -0.82 -6.70 -25.97
N THR A 9 -0.81 -5.54 -26.63
CA THR A 9 -0.74 -5.46 -28.09
C THR A 9 0.61 -5.95 -28.59
N ALA A 10 0.69 -6.34 -29.87
CA ALA A 10 1.92 -6.87 -30.46
C ALA A 10 3.07 -5.83 -30.45
N ASP A 11 2.76 -4.56 -30.59
CA ASP A 11 3.69 -3.44 -30.52
C ASP A 11 3.94 -2.95 -29.09
N ARG A 12 3.26 -3.56 -28.08
CA ARG A 12 3.31 -3.21 -26.66
C ARG A 12 2.92 -1.75 -26.35
N SER A 13 2.20 -1.11 -27.25
CA SER A 13 1.65 0.24 -26.99
C SER A 13 0.59 0.22 -25.87
N ASP A 14 -0.17 -0.88 -25.79
CA ASP A 14 -1.21 -1.09 -24.80
C ASP A 14 -0.92 -2.33 -23.96
N ARG A 15 -1.05 -2.17 -22.65
CA ARG A 15 -0.90 -3.27 -21.68
C ARG A 15 -1.99 -3.20 -20.64
N LEU A 16 -2.65 -4.31 -20.42
CA LEU A 16 -3.66 -4.49 -19.36
C LEU A 16 -3.21 -5.59 -18.43
N ASN A 17 -3.10 -5.27 -17.15
CA ASN A 17 -2.82 -6.23 -16.08
C ASN A 17 -4.02 -6.27 -15.15
N ALA A 18 -4.43 -7.45 -14.72
CA ALA A 18 -5.44 -7.62 -13.69
C ALA A 18 -5.00 -8.73 -12.74
N TYR A 19 -5.30 -8.57 -11.47
CA TYR A 19 -5.01 -9.58 -10.46
C TYR A 19 -6.13 -9.67 -9.44
N ALA A 20 -6.24 -10.85 -8.84
CA ALA A 20 -7.02 -11.09 -7.64
C ALA A 20 -6.26 -12.04 -6.72
N SER A 21 -6.25 -11.77 -5.44
CA SER A 21 -5.64 -12.61 -4.44
C SER A 21 -6.56 -12.81 -3.24
N PHE A 22 -6.41 -13.96 -2.62
CA PHE A 22 -7.18 -14.40 -1.46
C PHE A 22 -6.26 -15.10 -0.48
N GLN A 23 -6.36 -14.71 0.78
CA GLN A 23 -5.69 -15.38 1.89
C GLN A 23 -6.68 -15.55 3.04
N ASN A 24 -6.72 -16.75 3.61
CA ASN A 24 -7.44 -17.03 4.84
C ASN A 24 -6.47 -17.67 5.83
N THR A 25 -6.32 -17.04 6.97
CA THR A 25 -5.42 -17.48 8.05
C THR A 25 -6.24 -17.85 9.28
N ALA A 26 -6.03 -19.06 9.78
CA ALA A 26 -6.53 -19.47 11.08
C ALA A 26 -5.35 -19.88 11.95
N ARG A 27 -5.12 -19.15 13.02
CA ARG A 27 -3.99 -19.40 13.94
C ARG A 27 -4.51 -19.68 15.34
N LYS A 28 -3.90 -20.67 15.98
CA LYS A 28 -3.99 -20.88 17.43
C LYS A 28 -2.65 -20.53 18.02
N SER A 29 -2.63 -19.71 19.05
CA SER A 29 -1.43 -19.26 19.72
C SER A 29 -1.48 -19.63 21.20
N TYR A 30 -0.30 -19.81 21.80
CA TYR A 30 -0.14 -20.09 23.20
C TYR A 30 0.98 -19.21 23.77
N TYR A 31 0.65 -18.42 24.78
CA TYR A 31 1.54 -17.43 25.37
C TYR A 31 1.81 -17.70 26.86
N GLY A 32 1.89 -18.93 27.26
CA GLY A 32 2.07 -19.26 28.67
C GLY A 32 2.93 -20.48 28.93
N SER A 33 3.27 -20.72 30.19
CA SER A 33 3.87 -21.93 30.68
C SER A 33 2.82 -22.82 31.37
N HIS A 34 3.12 -24.12 31.48
CA HIS A 34 2.29 -25.08 32.22
C HIS A 34 0.89 -25.36 31.64
N GLN A 35 0.68 -25.25 30.34
CA GLN A 35 -0.59 -25.53 29.65
C GLN A 35 -1.81 -24.78 30.23
N ASP A 36 -1.60 -23.56 30.70
CA ASP A 36 -2.68 -22.70 31.19
C ASP A 36 -3.72 -22.48 30.08
N PRO A 37 -5.00 -22.91 30.25
CA PRO A 37 -6.04 -22.67 29.25
C PRO A 37 -6.28 -21.19 28.95
N ALA A 38 -5.99 -20.33 29.92
CA ALA A 38 -6.12 -18.87 29.74
C ALA A 38 -5.03 -18.28 28.84
N ALA A 39 -3.92 -18.98 28.62
CA ALA A 39 -2.82 -18.53 27.76
C ALA A 39 -3.06 -18.80 26.25
N TYR A 40 -4.18 -19.42 25.88
CA TYR A 40 -4.51 -19.68 24.49
C TYR A 40 -5.17 -18.46 23.82
N GLY A 41 -4.84 -18.28 22.56
CA GLY A 41 -5.46 -17.31 21.67
C GLY A 41 -5.84 -17.92 20.32
N THR A 42 -6.75 -17.28 19.62
CA THR A 42 -7.15 -17.64 18.26
C THR A 42 -7.22 -16.40 17.40
N THR A 43 -6.64 -16.47 16.21
CA THR A 43 -6.70 -15.42 15.21
C THR A 43 -7.34 -15.97 13.95
N HIS A 44 -8.32 -15.28 13.41
CA HIS A 44 -8.86 -15.51 12.07
C HIS A 44 -8.67 -14.22 11.27
N ASP A 45 -8.11 -14.36 10.09
CA ASP A 45 -7.81 -13.26 9.20
C ASP A 45 -8.15 -13.65 7.76
N LEU A 46 -9.00 -12.83 7.12
CA LEU A 46 -9.40 -12.96 5.73
C LEU A 46 -8.94 -11.74 4.96
N THR A 47 -8.00 -11.93 4.04
CA THR A 47 -7.50 -10.87 3.17
C THR A 47 -7.90 -11.13 1.73
N LEU A 48 -8.47 -10.11 1.09
CA LEU A 48 -8.77 -10.09 -0.35
C LEU A 48 -8.09 -8.87 -0.96
N ALA A 49 -7.47 -9.04 -2.13
CA ALA A 49 -6.95 -7.93 -2.92
C ALA A 49 -7.26 -8.17 -4.39
N ALA A 50 -7.75 -7.15 -5.09
CA ALA A 50 -7.97 -7.19 -6.52
C ALA A 50 -7.57 -5.85 -7.14
N GLY A 51 -7.05 -5.89 -8.36
CA GLY A 51 -6.65 -4.69 -9.06
C GLY A 51 -6.63 -4.87 -10.56
N VAL A 52 -6.74 -3.75 -11.25
CA VAL A 52 -6.58 -3.64 -12.69
C VAL A 52 -5.72 -2.43 -13.01
N GLN A 53 -4.82 -2.59 -13.96
CA GLN A 53 -3.94 -1.54 -14.45
C GLN A 53 -3.94 -1.54 -15.97
N TYR A 54 -4.13 -0.38 -16.54
CA TYR A 54 -3.96 -0.14 -17.96
C TYR A 54 -2.81 0.83 -18.20
N VAL A 55 -1.97 0.50 -19.17
CA VAL A 55 -0.83 1.32 -19.59
C VAL A 55 -0.92 1.57 -21.09
N HIS A 56 -0.78 2.84 -21.47
CA HIS A 56 -0.72 3.24 -22.86
C HIS A 56 0.53 4.07 -23.17
N ALA A 57 1.27 3.65 -24.18
CA ALA A 57 2.46 4.35 -24.65
C ALA A 57 2.13 5.28 -25.81
N PHE A 58 2.28 6.59 -25.60
CA PHE A 58 2.15 7.60 -26.65
C PHE A 58 3.49 7.84 -27.33
N SER A 59 3.51 7.85 -28.65
CA SER A 59 4.69 8.29 -29.40
C SER A 59 5.05 9.74 -29.07
N ARG A 60 4.05 10.57 -28.76
CA ARG A 60 4.20 11.93 -28.24
C ARG A 60 2.91 12.38 -27.55
N LEU A 61 3.02 12.84 -26.32
CA LEU A 61 1.96 13.51 -25.62
C LEU A 61 2.49 14.86 -25.11
N LEU A 62 1.88 15.98 -25.53
CA LEU A 62 2.35 17.33 -25.27
C LEU A 62 3.71 17.63 -25.91
N PHE A 63 4.82 17.29 -25.25
CA PHE A 63 6.17 17.69 -25.63
C PHE A 63 7.17 16.55 -25.83
N MET A 64 6.89 15.36 -25.28
CA MET A 64 7.78 14.19 -25.36
C MET A 64 6.98 12.88 -25.54
N PRO A 65 7.65 11.78 -25.95
CA PRO A 65 7.08 10.44 -25.76
C PRO A 65 6.69 10.23 -24.33
N SER A 66 5.58 9.55 -24.08
CA SER A 66 5.10 9.33 -22.71
C SER A 66 4.41 7.99 -22.54
N GLU A 67 4.31 7.57 -21.30
CA GLU A 67 3.57 6.40 -20.88
C GLU A 67 2.54 6.80 -19.83
N LEU A 68 1.26 6.62 -20.14
CA LEU A 68 0.15 6.83 -19.21
C LEU A 68 -0.19 5.53 -18.54
N THR A 69 -0.26 5.54 -17.22
CA THR A 69 -0.75 4.42 -16.40
C THR A 69 -2.00 4.85 -15.64
N LEU A 70 -3.04 4.06 -15.76
CA LEU A 70 -4.27 4.19 -14.98
C LEU A 70 -4.51 2.87 -14.26
N GLY A 71 -5.00 2.93 -13.02
CA GLY A 71 -5.34 1.70 -12.32
C GLY A 71 -6.32 1.91 -11.20
N ALA A 72 -6.97 0.82 -10.83
CA ALA A 72 -7.87 0.75 -9.69
C ALA A 72 -7.57 -0.51 -8.87
N GLU A 73 -7.67 -0.39 -7.56
CA GLU A 73 -7.41 -1.47 -6.61
C GLU A 73 -8.48 -1.49 -5.52
N TYR A 74 -8.77 -2.67 -5.05
CA TYR A 74 -9.60 -2.88 -3.88
C TYR A 74 -8.92 -3.88 -2.94
N ASN A 75 -8.79 -3.49 -1.68
CA ASN A 75 -8.25 -4.33 -0.61
C ASN A 75 -9.29 -4.47 0.48
N TYR A 76 -9.46 -5.68 0.96
CA TYR A 76 -10.33 -6.05 2.07
C TYR A 76 -9.55 -6.91 3.06
N ASP A 77 -9.68 -6.59 4.34
CA ASP A 77 -9.06 -7.30 5.45
C ASP A 77 -10.07 -7.41 6.60
N ASP A 78 -10.32 -8.63 7.07
CA ASP A 78 -11.25 -8.91 8.15
C ASP A 78 -10.54 -9.77 9.20
N LEU A 79 -10.15 -9.11 10.28
CA LEU A 79 -9.39 -9.68 11.38
C LEU A 79 -10.26 -9.87 12.60
N ALA A 80 -10.24 -11.07 13.16
CA ALA A 80 -10.79 -11.38 14.46
C ALA A 80 -9.73 -12.08 15.32
N ASP A 81 -9.26 -11.40 16.36
CA ASP A 81 -8.28 -11.91 17.31
C ASP A 81 -8.87 -12.04 18.71
N ARG A 82 -8.66 -13.18 19.32
CA ARG A 82 -9.06 -13.48 20.69
C ARG A 82 -7.89 -13.98 21.51
N SER A 83 -7.67 -13.35 22.64
CA SER A 83 -6.74 -13.84 23.65
C SER A 83 -7.49 -14.16 24.93
N LEU A 84 -7.58 -15.42 25.31
CA LEU A 84 -8.35 -15.89 26.46
C LEU A 84 -7.72 -15.41 27.78
N GLY A 85 -6.41 -15.50 27.91
CA GLY A 85 -5.69 -15.09 29.12
C GLY A 85 -5.79 -13.62 29.43
N TYR A 86 -5.89 -12.82 28.41
CA TYR A 86 -6.04 -11.37 28.56
C TYR A 86 -7.50 -10.91 28.46
N HIS A 87 -8.45 -11.83 28.23
CA HIS A 87 -9.86 -11.52 27.99
C HIS A 87 -10.05 -10.41 26.95
N THR A 88 -9.21 -10.38 25.91
CA THR A 88 -9.26 -9.41 24.83
C THR A 88 -9.89 -10.03 23.60
N ARG A 89 -10.67 -9.23 22.89
CA ARG A 89 -11.19 -9.53 21.57
C ARG A 89 -11.01 -8.28 20.71
N THR A 90 -10.29 -8.43 19.64
CA THR A 90 -10.10 -7.39 18.64
C THR A 90 -10.77 -7.84 17.36
N GLU A 91 -11.68 -7.05 16.86
CA GLU A 91 -12.35 -7.25 15.58
C GLU A 91 -12.16 -5.99 14.76
N GLN A 92 -11.64 -6.14 13.55
CA GLN A 92 -11.39 -5.02 12.66
C GLN A 92 -11.62 -5.43 11.23
N THR A 93 -12.53 -4.72 10.57
CA THR A 93 -12.75 -4.86 9.14
C THR A 93 -12.26 -3.60 8.45
N VAL A 94 -11.31 -3.76 7.54
CA VAL A 94 -10.74 -2.70 6.73
C VAL A 94 -11.04 -2.96 5.27
N HIS A 95 -11.52 -1.94 4.57
CA HIS A 95 -11.60 -1.98 3.12
C HIS A 95 -11.23 -0.64 2.50
N VAL A 96 -10.44 -0.73 1.44
CA VAL A 96 -9.89 0.43 0.73
C VAL A 96 -10.12 0.24 -0.76
N GLY A 97 -10.82 1.19 -1.38
CA GLY A 97 -10.87 1.32 -2.82
C GLY A 97 -9.95 2.46 -3.25
N GLY A 98 -9.05 2.21 -4.19
CA GLY A 98 -8.11 3.20 -4.69
C GLY A 98 -8.15 3.30 -6.21
N PHE A 99 -8.02 4.52 -6.70
CA PHE A 99 -7.76 4.83 -8.11
C PHE A 99 -6.43 5.57 -8.20
N TYR A 100 -5.58 5.19 -9.14
CA TYR A 100 -4.32 5.87 -9.38
C TYR A 100 -4.12 6.18 -10.85
N PHE A 101 -3.40 7.25 -11.09
CA PHE A 101 -2.99 7.68 -12.41
C PHE A 101 -1.56 8.22 -12.35
N GLN A 102 -0.81 8.02 -13.41
CA GLN A 102 0.48 8.65 -13.60
C GLN A 102 0.79 8.75 -15.08
N ASN A 103 1.54 9.77 -15.45
CA ASN A 103 2.14 9.88 -16.77
C ASN A 103 3.64 10.16 -16.65
N GLU A 104 4.45 9.39 -17.34
CA GLU A 104 5.88 9.58 -17.44
C GLU A 104 6.23 10.07 -18.84
N TRP A 105 6.74 11.29 -18.95
CA TRP A 105 7.38 11.82 -20.15
C TRP A 105 8.86 11.51 -20.11
N LYS A 106 9.40 10.90 -21.17
CA LYS A 106 10.76 10.38 -21.13
C LYS A 106 11.49 10.56 -22.45
N ASN A 107 12.73 11.04 -22.35
CA ASN A 107 13.72 11.02 -23.42
C ASN A 107 15.09 10.64 -22.85
N ARG A 108 16.13 10.77 -23.68
CA ARG A 108 17.51 10.42 -23.26
C ARG A 108 18.02 11.27 -22.10
N ARG A 109 17.67 12.56 -22.01
CA ARG A 109 18.11 13.50 -21.01
C ARG A 109 17.18 13.62 -19.80
N TRP A 110 15.88 13.58 -20.04
CA TRP A 110 14.87 13.87 -19.05
C TRP A 110 13.90 12.71 -18.86
N SER A 111 13.48 12.52 -17.63
CA SER A 111 12.25 11.81 -17.32
C SER A 111 11.49 12.66 -16.29
N LEU A 112 10.22 12.91 -16.55
CA LEU A 112 9.28 13.58 -15.66
C LEU A 112 8.08 12.66 -15.47
N LEU A 113 7.86 12.21 -14.24
CA LEU A 113 6.67 11.47 -13.85
C LEU A 113 5.82 12.35 -12.95
N LEU A 114 4.57 12.52 -13.33
CA LEU A 114 3.52 13.14 -12.53
C LEU A 114 2.40 12.15 -12.32
N GLY A 115 1.96 12.00 -11.09
CA GLY A 115 0.88 11.08 -10.77
C GLY A 115 0.24 11.36 -9.42
N GLY A 116 -0.77 10.58 -9.11
CA GLY A 116 -1.46 10.63 -7.85
C GLY A 116 -2.35 9.42 -7.65
N ARG A 117 -2.72 9.20 -6.42
CA ARG A 117 -3.63 8.16 -5.98
C ARG A 117 -4.74 8.79 -5.15
N LEU A 118 -5.96 8.36 -5.39
CA LEU A 118 -7.14 8.72 -4.64
C LEU A 118 -7.69 7.47 -3.97
N ASP A 119 -7.65 7.43 -2.65
CA ASP A 119 -8.15 6.32 -1.85
C ASP A 119 -9.41 6.68 -1.09
N LYS A 120 -10.33 5.73 -1.00
CA LYS A 120 -11.46 5.75 -0.08
C LYS A 120 -11.32 4.58 0.89
N HIS A 121 -11.05 4.93 2.14
CA HIS A 121 -10.88 4.01 3.26
C HIS A 121 -12.13 4.03 4.14
N ASN A 122 -12.61 2.86 4.63
CA ASN A 122 -13.83 2.83 5.46
C ASN A 122 -13.66 3.53 6.81
N LEU A 123 -12.45 3.53 7.39
CA LEU A 123 -12.17 4.17 8.68
C LEU A 123 -11.88 5.69 8.56
N VAL A 124 -11.91 6.25 7.35
CA VAL A 124 -11.67 7.67 7.10
C VAL A 124 -12.86 8.31 6.40
N LYS A 125 -13.33 9.46 6.90
CA LYS A 125 -14.54 10.11 6.36
C LYS A 125 -14.40 10.57 4.92
N GLY A 126 -13.23 11.15 4.56
CA GLY A 126 -12.97 11.71 3.24
C GLY A 126 -12.28 10.75 2.28
N ALA A 127 -12.15 11.15 1.02
CA ALA A 127 -11.19 10.57 0.10
C ALA A 127 -9.81 11.18 0.37
N ILE A 128 -8.76 10.38 0.20
CA ILE A 128 -7.39 10.76 0.50
C ILE A 128 -6.63 10.83 -0.80
N PHE A 129 -6.04 11.98 -1.09
CA PHE A 129 -5.19 12.17 -2.27
C PHE A 129 -3.72 12.12 -1.88
N SER A 130 -2.95 11.30 -2.59
CA SER A 130 -1.52 11.09 -2.43
C SER A 130 -0.80 11.42 -3.75
N PRO A 131 -0.18 12.62 -3.86
CA PRO A 131 0.55 13.02 -5.07
C PRO A 131 1.92 12.35 -5.17
N ARG A 132 2.42 12.22 -6.40
CA ARG A 132 3.76 11.72 -6.71
C ARG A 132 4.38 12.49 -7.85
N VAL A 133 5.63 12.92 -7.67
CA VAL A 133 6.44 13.58 -8.68
C VAL A 133 7.84 12.98 -8.68
N ASN A 134 8.34 12.56 -9.85
CA ASN A 134 9.73 12.15 -10.00
C ASN A 134 10.33 12.89 -11.19
N VAL A 135 11.53 13.39 -11.01
CA VAL A 135 12.32 14.03 -12.06
C VAL A 135 13.68 13.35 -12.13
N ARG A 136 14.09 13.00 -13.34
CA ARG A 136 15.45 12.55 -13.63
C ARG A 136 16.02 13.46 -14.71
N PHE A 137 17.26 13.88 -14.51
CA PHE A 137 18.02 14.68 -15.47
C PHE A 137 19.42 14.10 -15.66
N ASN A 138 19.78 13.81 -16.90
CA ASN A 138 21.09 13.34 -17.30
C ASN A 138 21.79 14.47 -18.06
N PRO A 139 22.57 15.34 -17.40
CA PRO A 139 23.34 16.40 -18.06
C PRO A 139 24.41 15.84 -19.01
N SER A 140 24.96 14.69 -18.68
CA SER A 140 25.93 13.93 -19.49
C SER A 140 25.67 12.43 -19.38
N GLU A 141 26.41 11.62 -20.13
CA GLU A 141 26.34 10.15 -20.02
C GLU A 141 26.89 9.63 -18.69
N SER A 142 27.75 10.40 -18.05
CA SER A 142 28.37 10.06 -16.78
C SER A 142 27.65 10.59 -15.55
N VAL A 143 26.60 11.39 -15.70
CA VAL A 143 25.91 12.03 -14.57
C VAL A 143 24.43 11.80 -14.66
N ASN A 144 23.84 11.30 -13.56
CA ASN A 144 22.41 11.13 -13.41
C ASN A 144 21.96 11.83 -12.12
N LEU A 145 21.06 12.80 -12.24
CA LEU A 145 20.45 13.53 -11.14
C LEU A 145 19.00 13.13 -11.02
N ARG A 146 18.55 12.86 -9.80
CA ARG A 146 17.14 12.50 -9.52
C ARG A 146 16.62 13.31 -8.35
N ALA A 147 15.35 13.68 -8.45
CA ALA A 147 14.58 14.23 -7.34
C ALA A 147 13.19 13.59 -7.34
N SER A 148 12.67 13.31 -6.16
CA SER A 148 11.31 12.79 -6.01
C SER A 148 10.59 13.40 -4.84
N TYR A 149 9.27 13.49 -5.00
CA TYR A 149 8.33 13.82 -3.95
C TYR A 149 7.18 12.83 -3.96
N ALA A 150 6.77 12.37 -2.78
CA ALA A 150 5.60 11.53 -2.60
C ALA A 150 4.84 11.92 -1.34
N GLY A 151 3.52 12.06 -1.48
CA GLY A 151 2.60 12.08 -0.37
C GLY A 151 2.17 10.66 0.00
N GLY A 152 1.95 10.40 1.28
CA GLY A 152 1.42 9.15 1.80
C GLY A 152 0.46 9.38 2.95
N TYR A 153 -0.23 8.34 3.36
CA TYR A 153 -1.09 8.38 4.54
C TYR A 153 -1.12 7.04 5.26
N ARG A 154 -1.52 7.08 6.53
CA ARG A 154 -1.86 5.92 7.36
C ARG A 154 -3.24 6.15 7.96
N ALA A 155 -4.15 5.20 7.76
CA ALA A 155 -5.46 5.25 8.40
C ALA A 155 -5.37 4.79 9.87
N PRO A 156 -6.23 5.29 10.76
CA PRO A 156 -6.28 4.81 12.14
C PRO A 156 -6.76 3.36 12.17
N GLN A 157 -5.96 2.47 12.76
CA GLN A 157 -6.28 1.06 12.90
C GLN A 157 -6.06 0.63 14.36
N ALA A 158 -6.93 -0.25 14.88
CA ALA A 158 -6.80 -0.77 16.24
C ALA A 158 -5.78 -1.91 16.32
N PHE A 159 -5.50 -2.55 15.20
CA PHE A 159 -4.54 -3.64 15.09
C PHE A 159 -3.47 -3.26 14.08
N ASP A 160 -2.22 -3.31 14.49
CA ASP A 160 -1.03 -3.10 13.69
C ASP A 160 -0.04 -4.22 14.03
N GLU A 161 0.87 -4.55 13.12
CA GLU A 161 1.85 -5.63 13.29
C GLU A 161 2.69 -5.48 14.56
N ASP A 162 2.96 -4.25 14.98
CA ASP A 162 3.73 -3.93 16.18
C ASP A 162 2.96 -4.13 17.51
N MET A 163 1.66 -4.36 17.46
CA MET A 163 0.82 -4.53 18.65
C MET A 163 0.78 -5.95 19.23
N HIS A 164 1.54 -6.85 18.69
CA HIS A 164 1.70 -8.21 19.17
C HIS A 164 2.56 -8.33 20.42
N ILE A 165 3.12 -7.25 20.91
CA ILE A 165 3.96 -7.26 22.09
C ILE A 165 3.05 -7.37 23.31
N ALA A 166 2.72 -8.60 23.66
CA ALA A 166 2.38 -8.91 25.03
C ALA A 166 3.58 -8.50 25.89
N ILE A 167 3.43 -7.43 26.63
CA ILE A 167 4.49 -6.97 27.54
C ILE A 167 4.77 -8.12 28.51
N VAL A 168 5.98 -8.65 28.43
CA VAL A 168 6.47 -9.64 29.38
C VAL A 168 6.46 -8.97 30.76
N GLY A 169 5.47 -9.30 31.58
CA GLY A 169 5.30 -8.67 32.90
C GLY A 169 3.84 -8.59 33.37
N GLY A 170 2.89 -9.07 32.56
CA GLY A 170 1.48 -9.18 32.97
C GLY A 170 0.66 -7.91 32.89
N GLU A 171 1.19 -6.81 32.42
CA GLU A 171 0.41 -5.60 32.16
C GLU A 171 -0.36 -5.68 30.86
N ARG A 172 -1.58 -5.21 30.88
CA ARG A 172 -2.55 -5.30 29.81
C ARG A 172 -2.56 -4.00 29.01
N VAL A 173 -2.06 -4.04 27.77
CA VAL A 173 -2.24 -2.93 26.85
C VAL A 173 -3.51 -3.17 26.04
N ARG A 174 -4.50 -2.29 26.20
CA ARG A 174 -5.73 -2.31 25.43
C ARG A 174 -5.82 -1.07 24.56
N ILE A 175 -5.74 -1.26 23.25
CA ILE A 175 -5.85 -0.17 22.30
C ILE A 175 -7.31 0.00 21.90
N ARG A 176 -7.78 1.24 21.98
CA ARG A 176 -9.11 1.64 21.51
C ARG A 176 -8.95 2.83 20.59
N LEU A 177 -9.60 2.77 19.44
CA LEU A 177 -9.69 3.93 18.57
C LEU A 177 -10.60 4.98 19.21
N ALA A 178 -10.09 6.19 19.35
CA ALA A 178 -10.90 7.33 19.81
C ALA A 178 -11.85 7.78 18.68
N GLU A 179 -12.97 8.38 19.06
CA GLU A 179 -13.87 8.99 18.11
C GLU A 179 -13.21 10.19 17.42
N GLY A 180 -13.38 10.33 16.10
CA GLY A 180 -12.88 11.47 15.35
C GLY A 180 -11.41 11.42 14.95
N LEU A 181 -10.74 10.28 15.10
CA LEU A 181 -9.40 10.08 14.55
C LEU A 181 -9.37 10.34 13.03
N ARG A 182 -8.28 10.94 12.58
CA ARG A 182 -8.01 11.21 11.17
C ARG A 182 -6.83 10.38 10.72
N GLU A 183 -6.66 10.32 9.41
CA GLU A 183 -5.45 9.76 8.82
C GLU A 183 -4.21 10.57 9.21
N GLU A 184 -3.12 9.88 9.45
CA GLU A 184 -1.78 10.48 9.48
C GLU A 184 -1.34 10.74 8.04
N ARG A 185 -0.65 11.86 7.79
CA ARG A 185 -0.12 12.21 6.49
C ARG A 185 1.39 12.33 6.53
N SER A 186 2.03 11.84 5.49
CA SER A 186 3.48 11.93 5.33
C SER A 186 3.84 12.62 4.01
N HIS A 187 4.98 13.30 4.03
CA HIS A 187 5.59 13.91 2.86
C HIS A 187 7.05 13.45 2.79
N SER A 188 7.40 12.82 1.69
CA SER A 188 8.74 12.31 1.47
C SER A 188 9.39 13.06 0.31
N VAL A 189 10.61 13.54 0.53
CA VAL A 189 11.44 14.16 -0.51
C VAL A 189 12.76 13.41 -0.55
N SER A 190 13.22 13.04 -1.74
CA SER A 190 14.54 12.47 -1.92
C SER A 190 15.25 13.08 -3.12
N CYS A 191 16.57 13.22 -3.01
CA CYS A 191 17.46 13.65 -4.08
C CYS A 191 18.67 12.72 -4.15
N SER A 192 19.11 12.39 -5.36
CA SER A 192 20.33 11.61 -5.57
C SER A 192 21.09 12.09 -6.78
N ALA A 193 22.41 11.86 -6.75
CA ALA A 193 23.31 12.10 -7.87
C ALA A 193 24.22 10.87 -8.05
N ASP A 194 24.22 10.30 -9.23
CA ASP A 194 25.07 9.16 -9.60
C ASP A 194 26.14 9.64 -10.61
N LEU A 195 27.38 9.25 -10.36
CA LEU A 195 28.54 9.54 -11.22
C LEU A 195 29.10 8.20 -11.74
N TYR A 196 29.17 8.06 -13.04
CA TYR A 196 29.70 6.87 -13.71
C TYR A 196 31.04 7.21 -14.39
N ARG A 197 31.99 6.30 -14.30
CA ARG A 197 33.27 6.35 -15.02
C ARG A 197 33.30 5.31 -16.13
#